data_6b15ce0af40d9a10247575f32e1e6076
#
_entry.id   6b15ce0af40d9a10247575f32e1e6076
#
_cell.length_a   1.000
_cell.length_b   1.000
_cell.length_c   1.000
_cell.angle_alpha   90.00
_cell.angle_beta   90.00
_cell.angle_gamma   90.00
#
_symmetry.space_group_name_H-M   'P 1'
#
loop_
_entity.id
_entity.type
_entity.pdbx_description
1 polymer ?
#
loop_
_entity_poly.entity_id
_entity_poly.type
_entity_poly.pdbx_seq_one_letter_code
_entity_poly.pdbx_strand_id
1 'polypeptide(L)'
;LGFAPRTKKDKKIFFERINSSLATSIFYESPKRIKSSINFCSEIIKNRKISIVRELTKKNEEIINGDIIYVKNLLDKREEIKGEITIIIEPTKETRKEYDDFFLTKKIEKELTKYKPLSQISTEISDTYNVSKRRVYQLCLNLKDKF
;
A
#
# COMPACT_ATOMS: atom_id res chain seq x y z
N LEU A 1 -0.14 -2.78 12.03
CA LEU A 1 0.09 -3.80 10.99
C LEU A 1 0.98 -4.98 11.48
N GLY A 2 1.45 -4.96 12.73
CA GLY A 2 2.39 -5.96 13.23
C GLY A 2 3.81 -5.75 12.71
N PHE A 3 4.61 -6.83 12.58
CA PHE A 3 5.96 -6.77 12.05
C PHE A 3 6.00 -6.81 10.51
N ALA A 4 6.95 -6.09 9.92
CA ALA A 4 7.20 -6.21 8.49
C ALA A 4 7.58 -7.67 8.10
N PRO A 5 7.06 -8.20 7.00
CA PRO A 5 7.35 -9.55 6.54
C PRO A 5 8.84 -9.79 6.28
N ARG A 6 9.26 -11.06 6.32
CA ARG A 6 10.67 -11.44 6.09
C ARG A 6 10.96 -11.72 4.63
N THR A 7 10.04 -12.37 3.92
CA THR A 7 10.28 -12.76 2.53
C THR A 7 10.14 -11.58 1.58
N LYS A 8 10.88 -11.59 0.47
CA LYS A 8 10.82 -10.53 -0.54
C LYS A 8 9.43 -10.42 -1.17
N LYS A 9 8.75 -11.55 -1.39
CA LYS A 9 7.40 -11.62 -1.94
C LYS A 9 6.38 -10.94 -1.02
N ASP A 10 6.39 -11.31 0.26
CA ASP A 10 5.41 -10.76 1.22
C ASP A 10 5.70 -9.29 1.54
N LYS A 11 6.98 -8.88 1.57
CA LYS A 11 7.37 -7.46 1.68
C LYS A 11 6.80 -6.63 0.53
N LYS A 12 6.83 -7.14 -0.69
CA LYS A 12 6.27 -6.44 -1.85
C LYS A 12 4.78 -6.18 -1.64
N ILE A 13 4.01 -7.22 -1.33
CA ILE A 13 2.57 -7.11 -1.07
C ILE A 13 2.29 -6.14 0.10
N PHE A 14 3.07 -6.25 1.17
CA PHE A 14 2.93 -5.42 2.35
C PHE A 14 3.14 -3.92 2.04
N PHE A 15 4.21 -3.57 1.33
CA PHE A 15 4.50 -2.18 0.98
C PHE A 15 3.60 -1.63 -0.14
N GLU A 16 3.14 -2.46 -1.07
CA GLU A 16 2.12 -2.08 -2.05
C GLU A 16 0.80 -1.72 -1.36
N ARG A 17 0.39 -2.51 -0.35
CA ARG A 17 -0.78 -2.20 0.47
C ARG A 17 -0.62 -0.88 1.24
N ILE A 18 0.55 -0.63 1.82
CA ILE A 18 0.85 0.65 2.48
C ILE A 18 0.83 1.79 1.46
N ASN A 19 1.38 1.59 0.27
CA ASN A 19 1.43 2.61 -0.77
C ASN A 19 0.04 3.07 -1.23
N SER A 20 -0.94 2.19 -1.23
CA SER A 20 -2.34 2.50 -1.57
C SER A 20 -3.20 2.92 -0.37
N SER A 21 -2.64 2.95 0.85
CA SER A 21 -3.40 3.23 2.08
C SER A 21 -3.71 4.71 2.23
N LEU A 22 -5.00 5.03 2.43
CA LEU A 22 -5.48 6.36 2.82
C LEU A 22 -5.36 6.64 4.32
N ALA A 23 -4.90 5.66 5.10
CA ALA A 23 -4.67 5.79 6.53
C ALA A 23 -3.17 5.73 6.83
N THR A 24 -2.76 6.38 7.92
CA THR A 24 -1.41 6.23 8.48
C THR A 24 -1.13 4.76 8.73
N SER A 25 0.00 4.28 8.26
CA SER A 25 0.44 2.90 8.46
C SER A 25 1.51 2.83 9.54
N ILE A 26 1.27 2.00 10.56
CA ILE A 26 2.20 1.77 11.68
C ILE A 26 2.57 0.29 11.72
N PHE A 27 3.87 0.00 11.80
CA PHE A 27 4.38 -1.36 11.89
C PHE A 27 5.74 -1.42 12.60
N TYR A 28 6.14 -2.62 13.00
CA TYR A 28 7.41 -2.86 13.70
C TYR A 28 8.45 -3.47 12.78
N GLU A 29 9.71 -3.19 13.08
CA GLU A 29 10.82 -3.83 12.39
C GLU A 29 11.98 -4.09 13.38
N SER A 30 12.78 -5.12 13.09
CA SER A 30 13.95 -5.41 13.88
C SER A 30 15.15 -4.52 13.49
N PRO A 31 16.04 -4.19 14.43
CA PRO A 31 17.24 -3.39 14.17
C PRO A 31 18.11 -3.95 13.05
N LYS A 32 18.23 -5.28 12.97
CA LYS A 32 19.04 -5.95 11.95
C LYS A 32 18.46 -5.82 10.54
N ARG A 33 17.14 -5.59 10.40
CA ARG A 33 16.45 -5.58 9.11
C ARG A 33 16.02 -4.18 8.66
N ILE A 34 16.05 -3.18 9.56
CA ILE A 34 15.51 -1.85 9.27
C ILE A 34 16.09 -1.23 7.98
N LYS A 35 17.41 -1.27 7.79
CA LYS A 35 18.05 -0.72 6.59
C LYS A 35 17.53 -1.39 5.32
N SER A 36 17.53 -2.72 5.28
CA SER A 36 17.04 -3.47 4.12
C SER A 36 15.55 -3.28 3.88
N SER A 37 14.75 -3.13 4.95
CA SER A 37 13.31 -2.89 4.85
C SER A 37 12.99 -1.49 4.33
N ILE A 38 13.71 -0.46 4.79
CA ILE A 38 13.54 0.91 4.29
C ILE A 38 14.05 1.07 2.87
N ASN A 39 15.15 0.40 2.50
CA ASN A 39 15.61 0.34 1.11
C ASN A 39 14.51 -0.22 0.20
N PHE A 40 13.98 -1.39 0.53
CA PHE A 40 12.90 -2.01 -0.24
C PHE A 40 11.62 -1.16 -0.26
N CYS A 41 11.28 -0.54 0.89
CA CYS A 41 10.14 0.38 1.00
C CYS A 41 10.30 1.57 0.05
N SER A 42 11.50 2.17 -0.05
CA SER A 42 11.78 3.33 -0.88
C SER A 42 11.68 3.07 -2.39
N GLU A 43 11.76 1.81 -2.82
CA GLU A 43 11.53 1.42 -4.22
C GLU A 43 10.04 1.49 -4.61
N ILE A 44 9.15 1.22 -3.66
CA ILE A 44 7.70 1.10 -3.87
C ILE A 44 6.98 2.41 -3.48
N ILE A 45 7.31 2.94 -2.29
CA ILE A 45 6.66 4.13 -1.73
C ILE A 45 7.53 5.35 -2.03
N LYS A 46 6.97 6.29 -2.78
CA LYS A 46 7.66 7.54 -3.15
C LYS A 46 6.88 8.74 -2.64
N ASN A 47 7.59 9.84 -2.42
CA ASN A 47 7.01 11.15 -2.05
C ASN A 47 6.12 11.09 -0.79
N ARG A 48 6.51 10.25 0.20
CA ARG A 48 5.81 10.08 1.48
C ARG A 48 6.75 10.35 2.63
N LYS A 49 6.22 10.94 3.69
CA LYS A 49 6.96 11.09 4.93
C LYS A 49 6.90 9.81 5.74
N ILE A 50 8.01 9.54 6.39
CA ILE A 50 8.20 8.39 7.27
C ILE A 50 8.80 8.86 8.59
N SER A 51 8.36 8.26 9.68
CA SER A 51 8.95 8.40 11.00
C SER A 51 9.51 7.07 11.46
N ILE A 52 10.75 7.07 11.85
CA ILE A 52 11.39 5.96 12.56
C ILE A 52 11.45 6.33 14.04
N VAL A 53 10.74 5.59 14.85
CA VAL A 53 10.69 5.77 16.31
C VAL A 53 11.44 4.62 16.93
N ARG A 54 12.55 4.92 17.60
CA ARG A 54 13.41 3.95 18.26
C ARG A 54 13.27 4.08 19.77
N GLU A 55 13.16 2.96 20.48
CA GLU A 55 13.09 2.89 21.96
C GLU A 55 12.01 3.84 22.54
N LEU A 56 10.83 3.90 21.90
CA LEU A 56 9.71 4.75 22.32
C LEU A 56 9.41 4.58 23.83
N THR A 57 9.26 5.68 24.55
CA THR A 57 9.04 5.77 26.00
C THR A 57 10.22 5.28 26.87
N LYS A 58 11.37 4.97 26.30
CA LYS A 58 12.55 4.53 27.03
C LYS A 58 13.62 5.64 27.10
N LYS A 59 14.63 5.44 27.95
CA LYS A 59 15.72 6.42 28.16
C LYS A 59 16.44 6.84 26.86
N ASN A 60 16.55 5.95 25.91
CA ASN A 60 17.25 6.20 24.65
C ASN A 60 16.26 6.39 23.47
N GLU A 61 15.12 7.01 23.75
CA GLU A 61 14.15 7.34 22.71
C GLU A 61 14.76 8.24 21.62
N GLU A 62 14.52 7.90 20.39
CA GLU A 62 14.94 8.68 19.24
C GLU A 62 13.86 8.67 18.17
N ILE A 63 13.58 9.82 17.60
CA ILE A 63 12.61 9.98 16.50
C ILE A 63 13.30 10.62 15.30
N ILE A 64 13.28 9.93 14.16
CA ILE A 64 13.80 10.42 12.90
C ILE A 64 12.62 10.62 11.95
N ASN A 65 12.37 11.84 11.53
CA ASN A 65 11.28 12.20 10.64
C ASN A 65 11.81 12.78 9.32
N GLY A 66 11.18 12.46 8.22
CA GLY A 66 11.51 13.06 6.93
C GLY A 66 10.92 12.30 5.75
N ASP A 67 11.32 12.72 4.55
CA ASP A 67 11.02 11.96 3.36
C ASP A 67 11.75 10.62 3.40
N ILE A 68 11.15 9.61 2.79
CA ILE A 68 11.67 8.23 2.87
C ILE A 68 13.12 8.12 2.39
N ILE A 69 13.50 8.88 1.36
CA ILE A 69 14.89 8.90 0.83
C ILE A 69 15.86 9.54 1.84
N TYR A 70 15.44 10.64 2.47
CA TYR A 70 16.23 11.29 3.52
C TYR A 70 16.48 10.34 4.70
N VAL A 71 15.42 9.72 5.20
CA VAL A 71 15.50 8.77 6.34
C VAL A 71 16.35 7.56 5.97
N LYS A 72 16.19 7.00 4.76
CA LYS A 72 17.05 5.94 4.23
C LYS A 72 18.53 6.32 4.32
N ASN A 73 18.89 7.48 3.78
CA ASN A 73 20.28 7.95 3.75
C ASN A 73 20.86 8.16 5.17
N LEU A 74 20.04 8.59 6.13
CA LEU A 74 20.44 8.68 7.53
C LEU A 74 20.69 7.30 8.16
N LEU A 75 19.82 6.33 7.89
CA LEU A 75 19.98 4.97 8.41
C LEU A 75 21.20 4.27 7.80
N ASP A 76 21.48 4.49 6.52
CA ASP A 76 22.61 3.88 5.80
C ASP A 76 23.96 4.32 6.40
N LYS A 77 24.06 5.58 6.88
CA LYS A 77 25.27 6.12 7.52
C LYS A 77 25.55 5.54 8.91
N ARG A 78 24.61 4.86 9.54
CA ARG A 78 24.79 4.29 10.87
C ARG A 78 25.50 2.95 10.76
N GLU A 79 26.52 2.72 11.54
CA GLU A 79 27.19 1.42 11.62
C GLU A 79 26.26 0.38 12.22
N GLU A 80 25.66 0.69 13.37
CA GLU A 80 24.76 -0.22 14.09
C GLU A 80 23.48 0.50 14.52
N ILE A 81 22.37 -0.22 14.50
CA ILE A 81 21.08 0.23 15.01
C ILE A 81 20.62 -0.79 16.07
N LYS A 82 20.30 -0.32 17.25
CA LYS A 82 19.84 -1.14 18.39
C LYS A 82 18.48 -0.68 18.89
N GLY A 83 17.80 -1.55 19.61
CA GLY A 83 16.54 -1.26 20.29
C GLY A 83 15.30 -1.61 19.45
N GLU A 84 14.14 -1.35 20.01
CA GLU A 84 12.85 -1.58 19.36
C GLU A 84 12.54 -0.47 18.38
N ILE A 85 12.00 -0.82 17.23
CA ILE A 85 11.75 0.13 16.15
C ILE A 85 10.29 0.07 15.73
N THR A 86 9.64 1.21 15.81
CA THR A 86 8.31 1.47 15.24
C THR A 86 8.46 2.36 14.03
N ILE A 87 7.80 2.00 12.95
CA ILE A 87 7.81 2.75 11.70
C ILE A 87 6.41 3.29 11.45
N ILE A 88 6.33 4.56 11.12
CA ILE A 88 5.08 5.25 10.81
C ILE A 88 5.22 5.84 9.42
N ILE A 89 4.31 5.52 8.52
CA ILE A 89 4.25 6.09 7.17
C ILE A 89 2.94 6.84 7.02
N GLU A 90 3.02 8.10 6.58
CA GLU A 90 1.83 8.92 6.36
C GLU A 90 0.90 8.31 5.29
N PRO A 91 -0.40 8.64 5.27
CA PRO A 91 -1.33 8.18 4.25
C PRO A 91 -0.94 8.67 2.86
N THR A 92 -1.36 7.97 1.81
CA THR A 92 -1.18 8.50 0.47
C THR A 92 -1.97 9.80 0.30
N LYS A 93 -1.36 10.77 -0.39
CA LYS A 93 -2.04 12.01 -0.81
C LYS A 93 -2.78 11.82 -2.13
N GLU A 94 -2.56 10.72 -2.81
CA GLU A 94 -3.33 10.38 -3.98
C GLU A 94 -4.77 10.12 -3.53
N THR A 95 -5.66 11.03 -3.85
CA THR A 95 -7.10 10.78 -3.77
C THR A 95 -7.38 9.53 -4.59
N ARG A 96 -8.13 8.56 -4.03
CA ARG A 96 -8.67 7.47 -4.84
C ARG A 96 -9.32 8.12 -6.06
N LYS A 97 -8.88 7.77 -7.26
CA LYS A 97 -9.64 8.14 -8.45
C LYS A 97 -11.03 7.56 -8.25
N GLU A 98 -11.99 8.41 -7.97
CA GLU A 98 -13.39 7.99 -7.94
C GLU A 98 -13.79 7.77 -9.39
N TYR A 99 -13.99 6.52 -9.73
CA TYR A 99 -14.58 6.17 -11.02
C TYR A 99 -16.10 6.17 -10.85
N ASP A 100 -16.78 6.98 -11.65
CA ASP A 100 -18.24 6.99 -11.69
C ASP A 100 -18.78 5.72 -12.36
N ASP A 101 -20.07 5.50 -12.20
CA ASP A 101 -20.73 4.31 -12.77
C ASP A 101 -20.70 4.32 -14.30
N PHE A 102 -20.69 5.49 -14.94
CA PHE A 102 -20.59 5.61 -16.38
C PHE A 102 -19.24 5.08 -16.89
N PHE A 103 -18.13 5.49 -16.26
CA PHE A 103 -16.81 5.00 -16.62
C PHE A 103 -16.70 3.48 -16.41
N LEU A 104 -17.16 2.98 -15.27
CA LEU A 104 -17.12 1.54 -14.97
C LEU A 104 -17.97 0.74 -15.93
N THR A 105 -19.16 1.23 -16.27
CA THR A 105 -20.06 0.61 -17.26
C THR A 105 -19.38 0.45 -18.62
N LYS A 106 -18.71 1.49 -19.12
CA LYS A 106 -17.93 1.41 -20.36
C LYS A 106 -16.82 0.35 -20.33
N LYS A 107 -16.19 0.15 -19.18
CA LYS A 107 -15.17 -0.89 -19.01
C LYS A 107 -15.80 -2.29 -18.96
N ILE A 108 -16.93 -2.44 -18.28
CA ILE A 108 -17.69 -3.69 -18.19
C ILE A 108 -18.19 -4.11 -19.57
N GLU A 109 -18.79 -3.21 -20.35
CA GLU A 109 -19.27 -3.46 -21.71
C GLU A 109 -18.17 -4.10 -22.57
N LYS A 110 -16.95 -3.54 -22.51
CA LYS A 110 -15.80 -4.08 -23.27
C LYS A 110 -15.37 -5.47 -22.80
N GLU A 111 -15.53 -5.82 -21.53
CA GLU A 111 -15.18 -7.15 -21.03
C GLU A 111 -16.30 -8.17 -21.29
N LEU A 112 -17.55 -7.75 -21.31
CA LEU A 112 -18.70 -8.61 -21.65
C LEU A 112 -18.60 -9.19 -23.07
N THR A 113 -18.05 -8.44 -24.02
CA THR A 113 -17.82 -8.94 -25.39
C THR A 113 -16.86 -10.12 -25.46
N LYS A 114 -16.09 -10.39 -24.40
CA LYS A 114 -15.12 -11.50 -24.33
C LYS A 114 -15.71 -12.80 -23.75
N TYR A 115 -17.03 -12.88 -23.58
CA TYR A 115 -17.74 -14.04 -23.02
C TYR A 115 -17.22 -14.55 -21.66
N LYS A 116 -16.69 -13.64 -20.84
CA LYS A 116 -16.22 -13.97 -19.48
C LYS A 116 -17.39 -14.05 -18.48
N PRO A 117 -17.31 -14.90 -17.45
CA PRO A 117 -18.27 -14.89 -16.35
C PRO A 117 -18.33 -13.53 -15.64
N LEU A 118 -19.52 -13.06 -15.23
CA LEU A 118 -19.69 -11.78 -14.53
C LEU A 118 -18.87 -11.69 -13.25
N SER A 119 -18.71 -12.81 -12.53
CA SER A 119 -17.87 -12.89 -11.33
C SER A 119 -16.40 -12.62 -11.62
N GLN A 120 -15.90 -13.07 -12.77
CA GLN A 120 -14.54 -12.82 -13.19
C GLN A 120 -14.35 -11.36 -13.62
N ILE A 121 -15.27 -10.82 -14.45
CA ILE A 121 -15.25 -9.41 -14.87
C ILE A 121 -15.27 -8.49 -13.65
N SER A 122 -16.15 -8.78 -12.68
CA SER A 122 -16.24 -7.96 -11.47
C SER A 122 -14.97 -8.01 -10.62
N THR A 123 -14.27 -9.15 -10.57
CA THR A 123 -12.99 -9.26 -9.88
C THR A 123 -11.91 -8.47 -10.61
N GLU A 124 -11.73 -8.68 -11.92
CA GLU A 124 -10.70 -8.01 -12.73
C GLU A 124 -10.85 -6.48 -12.68
N ILE A 125 -12.07 -5.97 -12.82
CA ILE A 125 -12.34 -4.52 -12.79
C ILE A 125 -12.18 -3.96 -11.38
N SER A 126 -12.67 -4.66 -10.35
CA SER A 126 -12.50 -4.21 -8.96
C SER A 126 -11.04 -4.10 -8.57
N ASP A 127 -10.21 -5.06 -8.97
CA ASP A 127 -8.77 -5.08 -8.69
C ASP A 127 -8.03 -4.00 -9.50
N THR A 128 -8.40 -3.84 -10.79
CA THR A 128 -7.75 -2.85 -11.68
C THR A 128 -8.02 -1.41 -11.24
N TYR A 129 -9.25 -1.10 -10.85
CA TYR A 129 -9.68 0.27 -10.52
C TYR A 129 -9.81 0.52 -9.02
N ASN A 130 -9.50 -0.47 -8.19
CA ASN A 130 -9.61 -0.41 -6.72
C ASN A 130 -10.99 0.07 -6.25
N VAL A 131 -12.04 -0.49 -6.85
CA VAL A 131 -13.44 -0.22 -6.52
C VAL A 131 -14.12 -1.44 -5.90
N SER A 132 -15.25 -1.24 -5.22
CA SER A 132 -15.99 -2.34 -4.60
C SER A 132 -16.44 -3.40 -5.64
N LYS A 133 -16.02 -4.65 -5.46
CA LYS A 133 -16.47 -5.78 -6.30
C LYS A 133 -17.99 -5.90 -6.32
N ARG A 134 -18.66 -5.67 -5.19
CA ARG A 134 -20.13 -5.68 -5.11
C ARG A 134 -20.74 -4.63 -6.02
N ARG A 135 -20.18 -3.40 -6.05
CA ARG A 135 -20.63 -2.32 -6.93
C ARG A 135 -20.45 -2.71 -8.40
N VAL A 136 -19.27 -3.21 -8.77
CA VAL A 136 -19.01 -3.64 -10.17
C VAL A 136 -19.93 -4.78 -10.58
N TYR A 137 -20.12 -5.78 -9.71
CA TYR A 137 -21.02 -6.91 -9.99
C TYR A 137 -22.46 -6.45 -10.23
N GLN A 138 -22.97 -5.50 -9.45
CA GLN A 138 -24.30 -4.92 -9.66
C GLN A 138 -24.42 -4.21 -11.01
N LEU A 139 -23.38 -3.47 -11.41
CA LEU A 139 -23.33 -2.84 -12.74
C LEU A 139 -23.31 -3.89 -13.86
N CYS A 140 -22.59 -5.01 -13.67
CA CYS A 140 -22.61 -6.12 -14.63
C CYS A 140 -24.01 -6.73 -14.80
N LEU A 141 -24.76 -6.91 -13.70
CA LEU A 141 -26.13 -7.42 -13.75
C LEU A 141 -27.05 -6.47 -14.55
N ASN A 142 -27.01 -5.17 -14.20
CA ASN A 142 -27.83 -4.16 -14.88
C ASN A 142 -27.55 -4.05 -16.38
N LEU A 143 -26.34 -4.39 -16.82
CA LEU A 143 -25.97 -4.41 -18.23
C LEU A 143 -26.44 -5.70 -18.93
N LYS A 144 -26.35 -6.84 -18.24
CA LYS A 144 -26.79 -8.12 -18.81
C LYS A 144 -28.27 -8.13 -19.19
N ASP A 145 -29.09 -7.42 -18.44
CA ASP A 145 -30.53 -7.29 -18.69
C ASP A 145 -30.85 -6.41 -19.91
N LYS A 146 -29.82 -5.76 -20.51
CA LYS A 146 -29.94 -4.91 -21.71
C LYS A 146 -29.40 -5.57 -22.98
N PHE A 147 -28.75 -6.73 -22.88
CA PHE A 147 -28.23 -7.54 -23.96
C PHE A 147 -28.94 -8.90 -24.00
#